data_36f1059d368ef26130b1d1635fa0ed06
#
_entry.id   36f1059d368ef26130b1d1635fa0ed06
#
_cell.length_a   1.000
_cell.length_b   1.000
_cell.length_c   1.000
_cell.angle_alpha   90.00
_cell.angle_beta   90.00
_cell.angle_gamma   90.00
#
_symmetry.space_group_name_H-M   'P 1'
#
loop_
_entity.id
_entity.type
_entity.pdbx_description
1 polymer ?
#
loop_
_entity_poly.entity_id
_entity_poly.type
_entity_poly.pdbx_seq_one_letter_code
_entity_poly.pdbx_strand_id
1 'polypeptide(L)'
;MADKYVFISGCLMNNEQTKEALKEELELLRKENEQLKRQLRSLEQNKQPEESSTSFQERYAVKILNSLPDMLTVFNHNEVGIEVVSNEETNHVGISNKDFEGMHMCQMVPPEAYQNIHANMQKVIATRTVSAAHHDMDFNGSHHYYENRIFPLDEEYVLIMCRDITERVATQQQLEIFKSVLDKVSDSILAVSSDGTLVYANKQFMEEYGVTQQMGTQKIYDLPVSM
;
A
#
# COMPACT_ATOMS: atom_id res chain seq x y z
N MET A 1 70.32 39.20 -19.92
CA MET A 1 69.34 39.56 -18.85
C MET A 1 68.05 40.16 -19.40
N ALA A 2 67.84 40.33 -20.69
CA ALA A 2 66.67 40.97 -21.28
C ALA A 2 65.51 39.97 -21.59
N ASP A 3 65.80 38.68 -21.87
CA ASP A 3 64.79 37.72 -22.31
C ASP A 3 63.90 37.13 -21.21
N LYS A 4 64.27 37.22 -19.94
CA LYS A 4 63.53 36.76 -18.81
C LYS A 4 62.29 37.66 -18.43
N TYR A 5 62.44 38.96 -18.73
CA TYR A 5 61.39 39.94 -18.42
C TYR A 5 60.22 39.97 -19.45
N VAL A 6 60.51 39.63 -20.68
CA VAL A 6 59.46 39.59 -21.75
C VAL A 6 58.56 38.44 -21.53
N PHE A 7 59.01 37.28 -21.04
CA PHE A 7 58.18 36.10 -20.82
C PHE A 7 57.25 36.25 -19.59
N ILE A 8 57.69 36.98 -18.57
CA ILE A 8 56.88 37.24 -17.36
C ILE A 8 55.74 38.25 -17.68
N SER A 9 56.02 39.24 -18.51
CA SER A 9 55.04 40.25 -18.93
C SER A 9 53.92 39.66 -19.80
N GLY A 10 54.28 38.77 -20.73
CA GLY A 10 53.27 38.08 -21.56
C GLY A 10 52.36 37.13 -20.78
N CYS A 11 52.92 36.44 -19.78
CA CYS A 11 52.14 35.55 -18.91
C CYS A 11 51.21 36.30 -17.95
N LEU A 12 51.65 37.47 -17.48
CA LEU A 12 50.85 38.37 -16.63
C LEU A 12 49.71 39.04 -17.43
N MET A 13 49.98 39.49 -18.65
CA MET A 13 48.95 40.07 -19.52
C MET A 13 47.90 39.05 -19.94
N ASN A 14 48.27 37.80 -20.19
CA ASN A 14 47.31 36.73 -20.52
C ASN A 14 46.42 36.34 -19.31
N ASN A 15 46.97 36.45 -18.10
CA ASN A 15 46.26 36.19 -16.86
C ASN A 15 45.28 37.33 -16.49
N GLU A 16 45.58 38.56 -16.81
CA GLU A 16 44.66 39.72 -16.60
C GLU A 16 43.55 39.74 -17.62
N GLN A 17 43.78 39.44 -18.90
CA GLN A 17 42.77 39.32 -19.92
C GLN A 17 41.78 38.15 -19.60
N THR A 18 42.31 37.04 -19.10
CA THR A 18 41.45 35.89 -18.69
C THR A 18 40.66 36.25 -17.42
N LYS A 19 41.18 37.03 -16.49
CA LYS A 19 40.44 37.53 -15.32
C LYS A 19 39.36 38.53 -15.68
N GLU A 20 39.58 39.38 -16.66
CA GLU A 20 38.62 40.36 -17.13
C GLU A 20 37.46 39.66 -17.86
N ALA A 21 37.73 38.71 -18.75
CA ALA A 21 36.73 37.87 -19.41
C ALA A 21 35.89 37.07 -18.41
N LEU A 22 36.50 36.49 -17.37
CA LEU A 22 35.78 35.78 -16.30
C LEU A 22 34.89 36.73 -15.46
N LYS A 23 35.30 37.96 -15.25
CA LYS A 23 34.49 38.95 -14.55
C LYS A 23 33.26 39.36 -15.38
N GLU A 24 33.41 39.56 -16.69
CA GLU A 24 32.35 39.89 -17.60
C GLU A 24 31.31 38.75 -17.67
N GLU A 25 31.80 37.50 -17.75
CA GLU A 25 30.91 36.30 -17.74
C GLU A 25 30.16 36.16 -16.43
N LEU A 26 30.82 36.46 -15.29
CA LEU A 26 30.20 36.41 -13.98
C LEU A 26 29.14 37.51 -13.78
N GLU A 27 29.36 38.70 -14.36
CA GLU A 27 28.35 39.77 -14.38
C GLU A 27 27.14 39.39 -15.29
N LEU A 28 27.42 38.76 -16.42
CA LEU A 28 26.36 38.30 -17.31
C LEU A 28 25.47 37.23 -16.63
N LEU A 29 26.07 36.24 -16.03
CA LEU A 29 25.38 35.19 -15.28
C LEU A 29 24.61 35.74 -14.06
N ARG A 30 25.11 36.77 -13.40
CA ARG A 30 24.37 37.45 -12.32
C ARG A 30 23.12 38.15 -12.84
N LYS A 31 23.21 38.84 -13.98
CA LYS A 31 22.07 39.52 -14.60
C LYS A 31 21.00 38.51 -15.05
N GLU A 32 21.44 37.38 -15.61
CA GLU A 32 20.54 36.31 -16.03
C GLU A 32 19.83 35.64 -14.83
N ASN A 33 20.57 35.39 -13.75
CA ASN A 33 19.99 34.88 -12.50
C ASN A 33 18.97 35.85 -11.87
N GLU A 34 19.24 37.16 -11.87
CA GLU A 34 18.31 38.16 -11.41
C GLU A 34 17.05 38.24 -12.29
N GLN A 35 17.20 38.07 -13.60
CA GLN A 35 16.09 38.04 -14.53
C GLN A 35 15.23 36.77 -14.32
N LEU A 36 15.83 35.62 -14.14
CA LEU A 36 15.16 34.35 -13.82
C LEU A 36 14.43 34.44 -12.48
N LYS A 37 15.04 35.03 -11.46
CA LYS A 37 14.37 35.27 -10.17
C LYS A 37 13.17 36.19 -10.27
N ARG A 38 13.22 37.22 -11.13
CA ARG A 38 12.06 38.10 -11.39
C ARG A 38 10.95 37.37 -12.11
N GLN A 39 11.30 36.52 -13.09
CA GLN A 39 10.32 35.68 -13.80
C GLN A 39 9.67 34.65 -12.84
N LEU A 40 10.45 33.99 -11.98
CA LEU A 40 9.93 33.11 -10.94
C LEU A 40 8.95 33.83 -10.02
N ARG A 41 9.32 35.00 -9.49
CA ARG A 41 8.43 35.79 -8.63
C ARG A 41 7.15 36.24 -9.35
N SER A 42 7.22 36.59 -10.63
CA SER A 42 6.03 36.94 -11.40
C SER A 42 5.12 35.75 -11.67
N LEU A 43 5.69 34.55 -11.84
CA LEU A 43 4.94 33.29 -11.96
C LEU A 43 4.31 32.87 -10.62
N GLU A 44 5.01 33.09 -9.51
CA GLU A 44 4.50 32.86 -8.16
C GLU A 44 3.39 33.84 -7.77
N GLN A 45 3.51 35.12 -8.19
CA GLN A 45 2.47 36.11 -7.96
C GLN A 45 1.23 35.95 -8.86
N ASN A 46 1.38 35.37 -10.06
CA ASN A 46 0.26 35.01 -10.94
C ASN A 46 -0.39 33.68 -10.58
N LYS A 47 0.21 32.88 -9.69
CA LYS A 47 -0.50 31.82 -8.95
C LYS A 47 -1.35 32.51 -7.87
N GLN A 48 -2.42 33.17 -8.24
CA GLN A 48 -3.57 33.30 -7.34
C GLN A 48 -3.92 31.88 -6.91
N PRO A 49 -4.12 31.62 -5.63
CA PRO A 49 -4.67 30.33 -5.23
C PRO A 49 -6.00 30.21 -5.96
N GLU A 50 -6.09 29.33 -6.93
CA GLU A 50 -7.35 28.84 -7.46
C GLU A 50 -8.05 28.08 -6.34
N GLU A 51 -8.51 28.80 -5.32
CA GLU A 51 -9.35 28.28 -4.24
C GLU A 51 -10.75 27.87 -4.72
N SER A 52 -11.01 27.90 -6.02
CA SER A 52 -12.38 27.81 -6.49
C SER A 52 -12.76 26.63 -7.36
N SER A 53 -11.91 25.59 -7.51
CA SER A 53 -12.37 24.36 -8.18
C SER A 53 -11.71 23.05 -7.79
N THR A 54 -10.96 23.02 -6.69
CA THR A 54 -10.52 21.70 -6.19
C THR A 54 -11.76 20.90 -5.84
N SER A 55 -11.99 19.81 -6.56
CA SER A 55 -13.18 18.98 -6.36
C SER A 55 -13.21 18.49 -4.90
N PHE A 56 -14.41 18.19 -4.39
CA PHE A 56 -14.56 17.57 -3.05
C PHE A 56 -13.57 16.41 -2.87
N GLN A 57 -13.39 15.61 -3.92
CA GLN A 57 -12.49 14.45 -3.94
C GLN A 57 -11.03 14.85 -3.67
N GLU A 58 -10.50 15.88 -4.33
CA GLU A 58 -9.11 16.32 -4.13
C GLU A 58 -8.89 16.87 -2.71
N ARG A 59 -9.83 17.68 -2.19
CA ARG A 59 -9.73 18.25 -0.82
C ARG A 59 -9.74 17.19 0.28
N TYR A 60 -10.46 16.10 0.08
CA TYR A 60 -10.65 15.08 1.09
C TYR A 60 -9.88 13.80 0.80
N ALA A 61 -9.28 13.61 -0.39
CA ALA A 61 -8.55 12.41 -0.77
C ALA A 61 -7.51 12.01 0.29
N VAL A 62 -6.65 12.92 0.69
CA VAL A 62 -5.61 12.67 1.71
C VAL A 62 -6.23 12.31 3.06
N LYS A 63 -7.31 12.97 3.46
CA LYS A 63 -8.00 12.66 4.72
C LYS A 63 -8.66 11.29 4.68
N ILE A 64 -9.27 10.94 3.55
CA ILE A 64 -9.89 9.63 3.33
C ILE A 64 -8.81 8.55 3.37
N LEU A 65 -7.72 8.72 2.63
CA LEU A 65 -6.60 7.78 2.59
C LEU A 65 -6.00 7.55 3.99
N ASN A 66 -5.76 8.64 4.74
CA ASN A 66 -5.23 8.55 6.11
C ASN A 66 -6.22 7.98 7.14
N SER A 67 -7.51 7.89 6.82
CA SER A 67 -8.52 7.27 7.69
C SER A 67 -8.69 5.78 7.46
N LEU A 68 -8.10 5.24 6.38
CA LEU A 68 -8.16 3.82 6.11
C LEU A 68 -7.26 3.05 7.09
N PRO A 69 -7.73 1.91 7.62
CA PRO A 69 -6.92 1.07 8.51
C PRO A 69 -5.87 0.25 7.76
N ASP A 70 -5.83 0.37 6.44
CA ASP A 70 -4.99 -0.41 5.55
C ASP A 70 -3.72 0.38 5.18
N MET A 71 -2.60 -0.31 5.06
CA MET A 71 -1.37 0.27 4.51
C MET A 71 -1.49 0.37 2.99
N LEU A 72 -1.26 1.56 2.44
CA LEU A 72 -1.30 1.83 1.00
C LEU A 72 0.09 2.18 0.50
N THR A 73 0.58 1.43 -0.48
CA THR A 73 1.91 1.61 -1.05
C THR A 73 1.86 1.61 -2.57
N VAL A 74 2.68 2.44 -3.16
CA VAL A 74 2.83 2.54 -4.62
C VAL A 74 4.15 1.91 -5.03
N PHE A 75 4.11 1.03 -6.03
CA PHE A 75 5.27 0.40 -6.65
C PHE A 75 5.29 0.66 -8.14
N ASN A 76 6.47 0.73 -8.72
CA ASN A 76 6.62 0.67 -10.18
C ASN A 76 6.55 -0.80 -10.68
N HIS A 77 6.49 -1.00 -11.99
CA HIS A 77 6.43 -2.33 -12.60
C HIS A 77 7.70 -3.18 -12.39
N ASN A 78 8.80 -2.57 -11.94
CA ASN A 78 10.02 -3.27 -11.53
C ASN A 78 10.02 -3.61 -10.03
N GLU A 79 8.87 -3.48 -9.34
CA GLU A 79 8.68 -3.82 -7.93
C GLU A 79 9.51 -2.98 -6.96
N VAL A 80 9.88 -1.78 -7.39
CA VAL A 80 10.57 -0.79 -6.55
C VAL A 80 9.52 0.11 -5.89
N GLY A 81 9.60 0.29 -4.59
CA GLY A 81 8.74 1.16 -3.81
C GLY A 81 8.92 2.62 -4.20
N ILE A 82 7.82 3.31 -4.42
CA ILE A 82 7.78 4.72 -4.81
C ILE A 82 7.30 5.58 -3.63
N GLU A 83 6.18 5.21 -3.01
CA GLU A 83 5.57 6.02 -1.96
C GLU A 83 4.72 5.15 -1.02
N VAL A 84 4.71 5.51 0.26
CA VAL A 84 3.70 5.06 1.23
C VAL A 84 2.66 6.17 1.36
N VAL A 85 1.45 5.89 0.89
CA VAL A 85 0.36 6.88 0.82
C VAL A 85 -0.44 6.96 2.12
N SER A 86 -0.45 5.88 2.89
CA SER A 86 -1.21 5.78 4.15
C SER A 86 -0.46 6.37 5.34
N ASN A 87 -1.17 6.53 6.46
CA ASN A 87 -0.62 6.98 7.73
C ASN A 87 0.47 6.03 8.26
N GLU A 88 1.48 6.58 8.97
CA GLU A 88 2.54 5.79 9.61
C GLU A 88 2.01 4.77 10.65
N GLU A 89 0.85 5.03 11.27
CA GLU A 89 0.21 4.12 12.22
C GLU A 89 -0.26 2.81 11.58
N THR A 90 -0.46 2.78 10.26
CA THR A 90 -0.87 1.60 9.50
C THR A 90 0.30 0.82 8.91
N ASN A 91 1.54 1.17 9.30
CA ASN A 91 2.75 0.54 8.79
C ASN A 91 2.99 -0.83 9.45
N HIS A 92 2.48 -1.87 8.80
CA HIS A 92 2.62 -3.26 9.27
C HIS A 92 3.95 -3.93 8.86
N VAL A 93 4.79 -3.24 8.07
CA VAL A 93 6.07 -3.79 7.57
C VAL A 93 7.25 -3.30 8.42
N GLY A 94 7.06 -2.27 9.23
CA GLY A 94 8.11 -1.69 10.09
C GLY A 94 9.23 -0.98 9.33
N ILE A 95 9.00 -0.63 8.06
CA ILE A 95 9.93 0.11 7.21
C ILE A 95 9.51 1.58 7.22
N SER A 96 10.43 2.50 7.53
CA SER A 96 10.10 3.92 7.48
C SER A 96 9.76 4.37 6.04
N ASN A 97 8.91 5.39 5.90
CA ASN A 97 8.55 5.91 4.57
C ASN A 97 9.78 6.32 3.74
N LYS A 98 10.85 6.79 4.41
CA LYS A 98 12.11 7.16 3.75
C LYS A 98 12.90 5.96 3.24
N ASP A 99 12.87 4.86 3.99
CA ASP A 99 13.58 3.65 3.61
C ASP A 99 12.80 2.83 2.58
N PHE A 100 11.49 3.05 2.48
CA PHE A 100 10.61 2.41 1.51
C PHE A 100 10.93 2.85 0.08
N GLU A 101 11.17 4.14 -0.13
CA GLU A 101 11.46 4.70 -1.45
C GLU A 101 12.77 4.12 -2.01
N GLY A 102 12.68 3.55 -3.20
CA GLY A 102 13.81 2.89 -3.88
C GLY A 102 14.09 1.46 -3.41
N MET A 103 13.42 0.95 -2.37
CA MET A 103 13.59 -0.42 -1.91
C MET A 103 12.80 -1.40 -2.80
N HIS A 104 13.43 -2.52 -3.17
CA HIS A 104 12.75 -3.56 -3.92
C HIS A 104 11.88 -4.43 -3.02
N MET A 105 10.69 -4.82 -3.47
CA MET A 105 9.69 -5.59 -2.70
C MET A 105 10.25 -6.86 -2.05
N CYS A 106 11.16 -7.58 -2.72
CA CYS A 106 11.78 -8.80 -2.15
C CYS A 106 12.61 -8.55 -0.88
N GLN A 107 12.92 -7.29 -0.56
CA GLN A 107 13.64 -6.90 0.66
C GLN A 107 12.68 -6.58 1.82
N MET A 108 11.38 -6.42 1.52
CA MET A 108 10.36 -5.96 2.46
C MET A 108 9.57 -7.13 3.09
N VAL A 109 9.47 -8.25 2.38
CA VAL A 109 8.63 -9.39 2.77
C VAL A 109 9.42 -10.70 2.66
N PRO A 110 9.02 -11.74 3.41
CA PRO A 110 9.62 -13.07 3.30
C PRO A 110 9.54 -13.64 1.87
N PRO A 111 10.48 -14.52 1.47
CA PRO A 111 10.54 -15.04 0.10
C PRO A 111 9.25 -15.70 -0.40
N GLU A 112 8.52 -16.40 0.48
CA GLU A 112 7.25 -17.07 0.13
C GLU A 112 6.14 -16.03 -0.14
N ALA A 113 6.04 -15.01 0.72
CA ALA A 113 5.11 -13.90 0.54
C ALA A 113 5.44 -13.13 -0.75
N TYR A 114 6.74 -12.88 -0.99
CA TYR A 114 7.19 -12.21 -2.22
C TYR A 114 6.75 -12.95 -3.47
N GLN A 115 6.95 -14.27 -3.57
CA GLN A 115 6.56 -15.05 -4.75
C GLN A 115 5.06 -14.90 -5.06
N ASN A 116 4.21 -14.93 -4.03
CA ASN A 116 2.78 -14.80 -4.19
C ASN A 116 2.38 -13.38 -4.63
N ILE A 117 2.92 -12.34 -3.99
CA ILE A 117 2.65 -10.95 -4.34
C ILE A 117 3.16 -10.65 -5.76
N HIS A 118 4.39 -11.08 -6.09
CA HIS A 118 4.98 -10.95 -7.42
C HIS A 118 4.09 -11.54 -8.51
N ALA A 119 3.66 -12.79 -8.36
CA ALA A 119 2.80 -13.44 -9.36
C ALA A 119 1.49 -12.69 -9.60
N ASN A 120 0.87 -12.20 -8.51
CA ASN A 120 -0.36 -11.41 -8.61
C ASN A 120 -0.11 -10.02 -9.21
N MET A 121 1.02 -9.38 -8.90
CA MET A 121 1.41 -8.10 -9.47
C MET A 121 1.65 -8.21 -10.98
N GLN A 122 2.38 -9.23 -11.44
CA GLN A 122 2.57 -9.49 -12.87
C GLN A 122 1.24 -9.72 -13.60
N LYS A 123 0.30 -10.43 -12.97
CA LYS A 123 -1.06 -10.59 -13.49
C LYS A 123 -1.79 -9.26 -13.63
N VAL A 124 -1.73 -8.39 -12.61
CA VAL A 124 -2.35 -7.05 -12.64
C VAL A 124 -1.75 -6.19 -13.75
N ILE A 125 -0.43 -6.18 -13.89
CA ILE A 125 0.27 -5.44 -14.95
C ILE A 125 -0.19 -5.91 -16.34
N ALA A 126 -0.28 -7.24 -16.55
CA ALA A 126 -0.64 -7.82 -17.83
C ALA A 126 -2.13 -7.66 -18.19
N THR A 127 -3.02 -7.79 -17.19
CA THR A 127 -4.47 -7.86 -17.43
C THR A 127 -5.21 -6.56 -17.13
N ARG A 128 -4.56 -5.62 -16.43
CA ARG A 128 -5.16 -4.39 -15.91
C ARG A 128 -6.39 -4.64 -15.01
N THR A 129 -6.47 -5.80 -14.39
CA THR A 129 -7.54 -6.17 -13.47
C THR A 129 -7.00 -6.31 -12.04
N VAL A 130 -7.80 -5.93 -11.06
CA VAL A 130 -7.45 -6.08 -9.65
C VAL A 130 -7.22 -7.54 -9.30
N SER A 131 -6.17 -7.81 -8.51
CA SER A 131 -5.87 -9.14 -7.98
C SER A 131 -5.65 -9.07 -6.47
N ALA A 132 -5.82 -10.21 -5.79
CA ALA A 132 -5.56 -10.32 -4.35
C ALA A 132 -4.56 -11.44 -4.08
N ALA A 133 -3.62 -11.18 -3.17
CA ALA A 133 -2.64 -12.14 -2.66
C ALA A 133 -2.77 -12.21 -1.14
N HIS A 134 -2.74 -13.41 -0.59
CA HIS A 134 -2.73 -13.64 0.86
C HIS A 134 -1.37 -14.20 1.26
N HIS A 135 -0.83 -13.74 2.37
CA HIS A 135 0.37 -14.28 2.96
C HIS A 135 0.32 -14.10 4.48
N ASP A 136 1.20 -14.82 5.14
CA ASP A 136 1.46 -14.67 6.56
C ASP A 136 2.94 -14.37 6.79
N MET A 137 3.23 -13.68 7.86
CA MET A 137 4.60 -13.41 8.29
C MET A 137 4.66 -13.09 9.78
N ASP A 138 5.83 -13.29 10.37
CA ASP A 138 6.10 -12.86 11.73
C ASP A 138 6.50 -11.38 11.75
N PHE A 139 5.79 -10.61 12.56
CA PHE A 139 6.07 -9.19 12.75
C PHE A 139 6.02 -8.85 14.25
N ASN A 140 7.05 -8.17 14.77
CA ASN A 140 7.17 -7.80 16.19
C ASN A 140 7.01 -9.00 17.15
N GLY A 141 7.43 -10.20 16.74
CA GLY A 141 7.34 -11.40 17.57
C GLY A 141 5.96 -12.06 17.61
N SER A 142 5.03 -11.62 16.78
CA SER A 142 3.70 -12.20 16.60
C SER A 142 3.49 -12.63 15.15
N HIS A 143 2.70 -13.69 14.96
CA HIS A 143 2.33 -14.17 13.64
C HIS A 143 1.11 -13.42 13.13
N HIS A 144 1.21 -12.87 11.92
CA HIS A 144 0.18 -12.07 11.29
C HIS A 144 -0.22 -12.60 9.93
N TYR A 145 -1.48 -12.41 9.56
CA TYR A 145 -2.04 -12.74 8.25
C TYR A 145 -2.41 -11.46 7.51
N TYR A 146 -2.01 -11.37 6.24
CA TYR A 146 -2.22 -10.20 5.40
C TYR A 146 -2.97 -10.53 4.11
N GLU A 147 -3.86 -9.63 3.72
CA GLU A 147 -4.48 -9.58 2.39
C GLU A 147 -3.91 -8.38 1.64
N ASN A 148 -3.21 -8.62 0.52
CA ASN A 148 -2.75 -7.59 -0.39
C ASN A 148 -3.69 -7.51 -1.59
N ARG A 149 -4.35 -6.37 -1.77
CA ARG A 149 -5.09 -6.07 -2.99
C ARG A 149 -4.25 -5.17 -3.87
N ILE A 150 -4.05 -5.60 -5.11
CA ILE A 150 -3.17 -4.95 -6.07
C ILE A 150 -4.03 -4.33 -7.16
N PHE A 151 -3.91 -3.02 -7.34
CA PHE A 151 -4.68 -2.22 -8.28
C PHE A 151 -3.74 -1.64 -9.34
N PRO A 152 -4.08 -1.70 -10.64
CA PRO A 152 -3.35 -0.95 -11.65
C PRO A 152 -3.66 0.55 -11.47
N LEU A 153 -2.64 1.41 -11.35
CA LEU A 153 -2.83 2.86 -11.35
C LEU A 153 -2.76 3.40 -12.79
N ASP A 154 -1.62 3.19 -13.44
CA ASP A 154 -1.37 3.63 -14.81
C ASP A 154 -0.41 2.68 -15.54
N GLU A 155 0.26 3.16 -16.59
CA GLU A 155 1.21 2.37 -17.40
C GLU A 155 2.50 2.02 -16.66
N GLU A 156 2.82 2.71 -15.55
CA GLU A 156 4.10 2.58 -14.84
C GLU A 156 3.94 2.08 -13.41
N TYR A 157 2.75 2.28 -12.78
CA TYR A 157 2.57 2.10 -11.35
C TYR A 157 1.40 1.20 -10.99
N VAL A 158 1.55 0.54 -9.85
CA VAL A 158 0.49 -0.21 -9.16
C VAL A 158 0.35 0.28 -7.72
N LEU A 159 -0.87 0.24 -7.20
CA LEU A 159 -1.17 0.46 -5.78
C LEU A 159 -1.34 -0.91 -5.11
N ILE A 160 -0.68 -1.12 -3.99
CA ILE A 160 -0.92 -2.27 -3.12
C ILE A 160 -1.56 -1.78 -1.83
N MET A 161 -2.75 -2.30 -1.54
CA MET A 161 -3.44 -2.14 -0.27
C MET A 161 -3.17 -3.38 0.58
N CYS A 162 -2.43 -3.23 1.66
CA CYS A 162 -2.11 -4.31 2.61
C CYS A 162 -2.99 -4.18 3.84
N ARG A 163 -3.81 -5.20 4.09
CA ARG A 163 -4.72 -5.30 5.23
C ARG A 163 -4.26 -6.40 6.18
N ASP A 164 -4.13 -6.08 7.46
CA ASP A 164 -4.01 -7.11 8.50
C ASP A 164 -5.38 -7.77 8.72
N ILE A 165 -5.42 -9.08 8.50
CA ILE A 165 -6.62 -9.91 8.67
C ILE A 165 -6.47 -10.92 9.81
N THR A 166 -5.49 -10.74 10.68
CA THR A 166 -5.14 -11.68 11.76
C THR A 166 -6.31 -11.96 12.69
N GLU A 167 -7.00 -10.92 13.15
CA GLU A 167 -8.17 -11.06 14.02
C GLU A 167 -9.31 -11.83 13.31
N ARG A 168 -9.55 -11.54 12.03
CA ARG A 168 -10.55 -12.23 11.22
C ARG A 168 -10.22 -13.72 11.08
N VAL A 169 -8.97 -14.05 10.79
CA VAL A 169 -8.51 -15.44 10.66
C VAL A 169 -8.59 -16.16 11.99
N ALA A 170 -8.15 -15.53 13.09
CA ALA A 170 -8.23 -16.10 14.42
C ALA A 170 -9.68 -16.39 14.85
N THR A 171 -10.60 -15.46 14.60
CA THR A 171 -12.03 -15.64 14.88
C THR A 171 -12.62 -16.80 14.08
N GLN A 172 -12.29 -16.87 12.80
CA GLN A 172 -12.74 -17.96 11.91
C GLN A 172 -12.22 -19.32 12.39
N GLN A 173 -10.94 -19.40 12.75
CA GLN A 173 -10.33 -20.63 13.31
C GLN A 173 -10.99 -21.06 14.62
N GLN A 174 -11.27 -20.11 15.53
CA GLN A 174 -11.98 -20.41 16.78
C GLN A 174 -13.38 -20.97 16.51
N LEU A 175 -14.12 -20.41 15.56
CA LEU A 175 -15.45 -20.92 15.17
C LEU A 175 -15.36 -22.33 14.60
N GLU A 176 -14.35 -22.63 13.77
CA GLU A 176 -14.14 -23.96 13.20
C GLU A 176 -13.78 -24.99 14.28
N ILE A 177 -12.90 -24.62 15.22
CA ILE A 177 -12.57 -25.47 16.38
C ILE A 177 -13.84 -25.74 17.19
N PHE A 178 -14.60 -24.68 17.54
CA PHE A 178 -15.81 -24.81 18.31
C PHE A 178 -16.83 -25.74 17.63
N LYS A 179 -17.05 -25.56 16.33
CA LYS A 179 -17.90 -26.44 15.53
C LYS A 179 -17.40 -27.90 15.57
N SER A 180 -16.11 -28.12 15.37
CA SER A 180 -15.51 -29.45 15.44
C SER A 180 -15.67 -30.13 16.79
N VAL A 181 -15.63 -29.36 17.90
CA VAL A 181 -15.88 -29.87 19.24
C VAL A 181 -17.35 -30.26 19.41
N LEU A 182 -18.29 -29.42 19.00
CA LEU A 182 -19.73 -29.73 19.06
C LEU A 182 -20.10 -30.97 18.21
N ASP A 183 -19.47 -31.14 17.06
CA ASP A 183 -19.71 -32.28 16.18
C ASP A 183 -19.18 -33.62 16.75
N LYS A 184 -18.31 -33.58 17.78
CA LYS A 184 -17.80 -34.76 18.48
C LYS A 184 -18.58 -35.10 19.75
N VAL A 185 -19.50 -34.22 20.20
CA VAL A 185 -20.36 -34.49 21.34
C VAL A 185 -21.41 -35.53 20.95
N SER A 186 -21.57 -36.54 21.81
CA SER A 186 -22.54 -37.63 21.61
C SER A 186 -24.00 -37.23 21.81
N ASP A 187 -24.25 -36.09 22.43
CA ASP A 187 -25.58 -35.53 22.62
C ASP A 187 -26.02 -34.73 21.38
N SER A 188 -27.30 -34.85 21.05
CA SER A 188 -27.90 -34.05 19.98
C SER A 188 -28.01 -32.59 20.40
N ILE A 189 -27.29 -31.70 19.70
CA ILE A 189 -27.27 -30.27 19.97
C ILE A 189 -27.86 -29.51 18.78
N LEU A 190 -28.81 -28.62 19.10
CA LEU A 190 -29.39 -27.69 18.13
C LEU A 190 -29.51 -26.27 18.70
N ALA A 191 -29.42 -25.28 17.83
CA ALA A 191 -29.77 -23.89 18.14
C ALA A 191 -30.81 -23.39 17.15
N VAL A 192 -31.81 -22.69 17.67
CA VAL A 192 -32.88 -22.09 16.87
C VAL A 192 -33.00 -20.60 17.20
N SER A 193 -33.37 -19.81 16.21
CA SER A 193 -33.73 -18.41 16.38
C SER A 193 -35.09 -18.27 17.06
N SER A 194 -35.44 -17.05 17.49
CA SER A 194 -36.72 -16.76 18.16
C SER A 194 -37.94 -17.06 17.31
N ASP A 195 -37.79 -17.12 15.99
CA ASP A 195 -38.86 -17.47 15.04
C ASP A 195 -38.88 -18.98 14.69
N GLY A 196 -38.06 -19.80 15.35
CA GLY A 196 -37.96 -21.23 15.17
C GLY A 196 -37.10 -21.67 13.97
N THR A 197 -36.37 -20.79 13.35
CA THR A 197 -35.43 -21.17 12.28
C THR A 197 -34.21 -21.89 12.84
N LEU A 198 -33.84 -23.02 12.24
CA LEU A 198 -32.68 -23.81 12.63
C LEU A 198 -31.37 -23.02 12.25
N VAL A 199 -30.63 -22.57 13.27
CA VAL A 199 -29.39 -21.82 13.09
C VAL A 199 -28.18 -22.73 13.10
N TYR A 200 -28.19 -23.76 13.95
CA TYR A 200 -27.14 -24.75 14.08
C TYR A 200 -27.70 -26.10 14.51
N ALA A 201 -27.10 -27.16 14.00
CA ALA A 201 -27.28 -28.52 14.48
C ALA A 201 -25.92 -29.24 14.39
N ASN A 202 -25.52 -29.99 15.44
CA ASN A 202 -24.32 -30.79 15.38
C ASN A 202 -24.55 -32.08 14.58
N LYS A 203 -23.48 -32.77 14.28
CA LYS A 203 -23.49 -34.01 13.49
C LYS A 203 -24.44 -35.05 14.08
N GLN A 204 -24.42 -35.25 15.42
CA GLN A 204 -25.29 -36.21 16.14
C GLN A 204 -26.78 -35.92 15.91
N PHE A 205 -27.17 -34.65 16.03
CA PHE A 205 -28.56 -34.24 15.78
C PHE A 205 -28.97 -34.50 14.31
N MET A 206 -28.09 -34.17 13.35
CA MET A 206 -28.38 -34.38 11.94
C MET A 206 -28.54 -35.86 11.60
N GLU A 207 -27.75 -36.76 12.18
CA GLU A 207 -27.83 -38.19 11.99
C GLU A 207 -29.09 -38.79 12.65
N GLU A 208 -29.42 -38.34 13.86
CA GLU A 208 -30.58 -38.85 14.64
C GLU A 208 -31.91 -38.44 14.03
N TYR A 209 -32.02 -37.19 13.53
CA TYR A 209 -33.29 -36.65 12.98
C TYR A 209 -33.34 -36.59 11.46
N GLY A 210 -32.35 -37.13 10.76
CA GLY A 210 -32.32 -37.18 9.29
C GLY A 210 -32.29 -35.81 8.63
N VAL A 211 -31.75 -34.80 9.32
CA VAL A 211 -31.71 -33.42 8.81
C VAL A 211 -30.52 -33.25 7.87
N THR A 212 -30.76 -32.79 6.66
CA THR A 212 -29.71 -32.38 5.73
C THR A 212 -29.38 -30.90 5.93
N GLN A 213 -28.15 -30.52 5.58
CA GLN A 213 -27.49 -29.23 5.88
C GLN A 213 -28.16 -27.95 5.28
N GLN A 214 -29.46 -27.79 5.37
CA GLN A 214 -30.14 -26.54 4.98
C GLN A 214 -30.39 -25.62 6.19
N MET A 215 -29.26 -25.27 6.89
CA MET A 215 -29.34 -24.29 7.98
C MET A 215 -29.75 -22.91 7.46
N GLY A 216 -30.58 -22.21 8.24
CA GLY A 216 -31.04 -20.86 7.92
C GLY A 216 -32.37 -20.78 7.13
N THR A 217 -32.85 -21.88 6.59
CA THR A 217 -34.14 -21.92 5.86
C THR A 217 -35.16 -22.87 6.45
N GLN A 218 -34.74 -23.86 7.22
CA GLN A 218 -35.60 -24.90 7.78
C GLN A 218 -36.12 -24.49 9.17
N LYS A 219 -37.40 -24.67 9.40
CA LYS A 219 -38.00 -24.46 10.72
C LYS A 219 -37.94 -25.73 11.54
N ILE A 220 -37.77 -25.59 12.87
CA ILE A 220 -37.75 -26.72 13.79
C ILE A 220 -39.04 -27.53 13.73
N TYR A 221 -40.18 -26.89 13.41
CA TYR A 221 -41.51 -27.53 13.31
C TYR A 221 -41.66 -28.42 12.07
N ASP A 222 -40.80 -28.27 11.07
CA ASP A 222 -40.80 -29.02 9.81
C ASP A 222 -39.84 -30.24 9.86
N LEU A 223 -39.17 -30.43 11.00
CA LEU A 223 -38.26 -31.58 11.18
C LEU A 223 -39.07 -32.89 11.29
N PRO A 224 -38.60 -33.98 10.66
CA PRO A 224 -39.22 -35.27 10.83
C PRO A 224 -39.13 -35.71 12.28
N VAL A 225 -40.23 -35.84 12.97
CA VAL A 225 -40.28 -36.45 14.32
C VAL A 225 -40.14 -37.96 14.12
N SER A 226 -38.94 -38.48 14.40
CA SER A 226 -38.75 -39.94 14.51
C SER A 226 -39.46 -40.38 15.79
N MET A 227 -40.61 -41.07 15.62
CA MET A 227 -41.25 -41.81 16.71
C MET A 227 -40.48 -43.07 17.03
#